data_f7a1272c5691f69782c4acb34f1537d2
#
_entry.id   f7a1272c5691f69782c4acb34f1537d2
#
_cell.length_a   1.000
_cell.length_b   1.000
_cell.length_c   1.000
_cell.angle_alpha   90.00
_cell.angle_beta   90.00
_cell.angle_gamma   90.00
#
_symmetry.space_group_name_H-M   'P 1'
#
loop_
_entity.id
_entity.type
_entity.pdbx_description
1 polymer ?
#
loop_
_entity_poly.entity_id
_entity_poly.type
_entity_poly.pdbx_seq_one_letter_code
_entity_poly.pdbx_strand_id
1 'polypeptide(L)'
;MRPLRVLIVEDDKAVAIVTRGFVERHGAFAVVGEAATGRSALEAIEAVRPDLVLLDVHLPDASGIEVLRVARARGFAGEVVAVTAARDLETVRAARSFGVRHYLVKPFGLEAMRERLEAIRAELAQAETLSTHPLDQRAVDAMLQPSDRPRQPAAGSQLTLDTVAGLLAEVDGSVSAAEVGERLGMSRVSARRYLERLVVDGRAAVAPRYGGTGRPELRYSVRR
;
A
#
# COMPACT_ATOMS: atom_id res chain seq x y z
N MET A 1 -24.46 -6.49 0.89
CA MET A 1 -23.29 -7.06 0.17
C MET A 1 -22.70 -8.18 1.03
N ARG A 2 -22.29 -9.29 0.42
CA ARG A 2 -21.54 -10.34 1.13
C ARG A 2 -20.15 -9.80 1.50
N PRO A 3 -19.54 -10.25 2.60
CA PRO A 3 -18.15 -9.92 2.88
C PRO A 3 -17.23 -10.50 1.80
N LEU A 4 -16.18 -9.75 1.46
CA LEU A 4 -15.13 -10.19 0.54
C LEU A 4 -14.30 -11.31 1.17
N ARG A 5 -14.04 -12.36 0.42
CA ARG A 5 -13.37 -13.57 0.87
C ARG A 5 -11.87 -13.41 0.80
N VAL A 6 -11.19 -13.51 1.93
CA VAL A 6 -9.74 -13.30 2.05
C VAL A 6 -9.03 -14.61 2.35
N LEU A 7 -8.02 -14.94 1.57
CA LEU A 7 -7.04 -15.97 1.88
C LEU A 7 -5.76 -15.30 2.42
N ILE A 8 -5.28 -15.78 3.57
CA ILE A 8 -3.99 -15.34 4.14
C ILE A 8 -2.95 -16.39 3.81
N VAL A 9 -1.83 -15.96 3.19
CA VAL A 9 -0.68 -16.80 2.87
C VAL A 9 0.53 -16.26 3.63
N GLU A 10 0.88 -16.94 4.72
CA GLU A 10 1.90 -16.50 5.69
C GLU A 10 2.43 -17.73 6.42
N ASP A 11 3.75 -17.93 6.46
CA ASP A 11 4.39 -19.06 7.12
C ASP A 11 4.54 -18.86 8.65
N ASP A 12 4.63 -17.62 9.10
CA ASP A 12 4.64 -17.28 10.53
C ASP A 12 3.21 -17.26 11.10
N LYS A 13 2.90 -18.27 11.93
CA LYS A 13 1.59 -18.41 12.57
C LYS A 13 1.20 -17.20 13.43
N ALA A 14 2.16 -16.55 14.09
CA ALA A 14 1.85 -15.38 14.92
C ALA A 14 1.44 -14.19 14.05
N VAL A 15 2.13 -13.99 12.94
CA VAL A 15 1.79 -12.97 11.94
C VAL A 15 0.43 -13.28 11.29
N ALA A 16 0.17 -14.53 10.93
CA ALA A 16 -1.12 -14.95 10.36
C ALA A 16 -2.29 -14.66 11.31
N ILE A 17 -2.16 -14.99 12.62
CA ILE A 17 -3.18 -14.70 13.64
C ILE A 17 -3.46 -13.20 13.75
N VAL A 18 -2.40 -12.38 13.84
CA VAL A 18 -2.53 -10.92 13.93
C VAL A 18 -3.18 -10.36 12.66
N THR A 19 -2.75 -10.82 11.51
CA THR A 19 -3.30 -10.42 10.20
C THR A 19 -4.77 -10.78 10.08
N ARG A 20 -5.17 -11.98 10.49
CA ARG A 20 -6.58 -12.40 10.59
C ARG A 20 -7.38 -11.42 11.45
N GLY A 21 -6.90 -11.12 12.66
CA GLY A 21 -7.58 -10.19 13.56
C GLY A 21 -7.74 -8.77 12.96
N PHE A 22 -6.80 -8.32 12.14
CA PHE A 22 -6.92 -7.03 11.44
C PHE A 22 -7.97 -7.07 10.34
N VAL A 23 -8.01 -8.16 9.54
CA VAL A 23 -8.97 -8.33 8.46
C VAL A 23 -10.40 -8.43 9.01
N GLU A 24 -10.62 -9.26 10.02
CA GLU A 24 -11.95 -9.51 10.60
C GLU A 24 -12.54 -8.26 11.29
N ARG A 25 -11.70 -7.40 11.84
CA ARG A 25 -12.14 -6.10 12.40
C ARG A 25 -12.73 -5.13 11.38
N HIS A 26 -12.44 -5.31 10.12
CA HIS A 26 -12.96 -4.43 9.06
C HIS A 26 -14.45 -4.69 8.76
N GLY A 27 -14.98 -5.87 9.06
CA GLY A 27 -16.39 -6.24 8.88
C GLY A 27 -16.87 -6.43 7.43
N ALA A 28 -16.16 -5.85 6.44
CA ALA A 28 -16.46 -6.05 5.02
C ALA A 28 -15.68 -7.21 4.39
N PHE A 29 -14.77 -7.83 5.14
CA PHE A 29 -13.92 -8.94 4.71
C PHE A 29 -14.08 -10.12 5.66
N ALA A 30 -13.98 -11.34 5.14
CA ALA A 30 -14.01 -12.57 5.91
C ALA A 30 -12.84 -13.47 5.51
N VAL A 31 -12.04 -13.92 6.48
CA VAL A 31 -10.95 -14.86 6.22
C VAL A 31 -11.55 -16.25 5.96
N VAL A 32 -11.36 -16.77 4.75
CA VAL A 32 -11.90 -18.06 4.29
C VAL A 32 -10.87 -19.18 4.30
N GLY A 33 -9.60 -18.87 4.55
CA GLY A 33 -8.52 -19.85 4.63
C GLY A 33 -7.19 -19.22 5.02
N GLU A 34 -6.26 -20.08 5.42
CA GLU A 34 -4.85 -19.75 5.65
C GLU A 34 -3.98 -20.82 5.00
N ALA A 35 -2.83 -20.40 4.50
CA ALA A 35 -1.82 -21.28 3.92
C ALA A 35 -0.44 -20.84 4.39
N ALA A 36 0.42 -21.81 4.74
CA ALA A 36 1.77 -21.55 5.25
C ALA A 36 2.87 -21.81 4.22
N THR A 37 2.51 -22.29 3.02
CA THR A 37 3.46 -22.63 1.96
C THR A 37 2.90 -22.25 0.60
N GLY A 38 3.76 -22.06 -0.39
CA GLY A 38 3.34 -21.78 -1.76
C GLY A 38 2.46 -22.89 -2.35
N ARG A 39 2.76 -24.17 -2.06
CA ARG A 39 1.93 -25.30 -2.48
C ARG A 39 0.54 -25.22 -1.89
N SER A 40 0.42 -25.09 -0.56
CA SER A 40 -0.88 -24.99 0.11
C SER A 40 -1.65 -23.73 -0.30
N ALA A 41 -0.95 -22.66 -0.64
CA ALA A 41 -1.57 -21.44 -1.17
C ALA A 41 -2.25 -21.67 -2.52
N LEU A 42 -1.59 -22.35 -3.46
CA LEU A 42 -2.17 -22.68 -4.76
C LEU A 42 -3.40 -23.58 -4.64
N GLU A 43 -3.32 -24.62 -3.78
CA GLU A 43 -4.44 -25.52 -3.49
C GLU A 43 -5.64 -24.77 -2.87
N ALA A 44 -5.36 -23.88 -1.91
CA ALA A 44 -6.38 -23.07 -1.26
C ALA A 44 -7.03 -22.06 -2.24
N ILE A 45 -6.25 -21.40 -3.12
CA ILE A 45 -6.78 -20.48 -4.13
C ILE A 45 -7.79 -21.19 -5.03
N GLU A 46 -7.47 -22.40 -5.49
CA GLU A 46 -8.35 -23.20 -6.34
C GLU A 46 -9.62 -23.66 -5.59
N ALA A 47 -9.47 -24.11 -4.35
CA ALA A 47 -10.57 -24.66 -3.54
C ALA A 47 -11.55 -23.57 -3.08
N VAL A 48 -11.02 -22.45 -2.54
CA VAL A 48 -11.88 -21.45 -1.92
C VAL A 48 -12.19 -20.27 -2.84
N ARG A 49 -11.48 -20.09 -3.96
CA ARG A 49 -11.66 -18.97 -4.91
C ARG A 49 -11.83 -17.63 -4.17
N PRO A 50 -10.79 -17.14 -3.50
CA PRO A 50 -10.87 -15.91 -2.72
C PRO A 50 -11.05 -14.68 -3.60
N ASP A 51 -11.69 -13.63 -3.09
CA ASP A 51 -11.77 -12.33 -3.74
C ASP A 51 -10.45 -11.55 -3.57
N LEU A 52 -9.72 -11.83 -2.47
CA LEU A 52 -8.46 -11.19 -2.09
C LEU A 52 -7.48 -12.22 -1.49
N VAL A 53 -6.21 -12.14 -1.89
CA VAL A 53 -5.11 -12.88 -1.25
C VAL A 53 -4.15 -11.90 -0.59
N LEU A 54 -3.92 -12.05 0.71
CA LEU A 54 -2.78 -11.42 1.41
C LEU A 54 -1.62 -12.39 1.30
N LEU A 55 -0.62 -12.07 0.49
CA LEU A 55 0.43 -12.99 0.08
C LEU A 55 1.79 -12.53 0.60
N ASP A 56 2.38 -13.29 1.52
CA ASP A 56 3.79 -13.10 1.84
C ASP A 56 4.65 -13.44 0.61
N VAL A 57 5.60 -12.58 0.38
CA VAL A 57 6.58 -12.76 -0.69
C VAL A 57 7.59 -13.85 -0.34
N HIS A 58 7.90 -14.05 0.93
CA HIS A 58 8.87 -15.01 1.41
C HIS A 58 8.18 -16.22 2.05
N LEU A 59 8.03 -17.30 1.29
CA LEU A 59 7.47 -18.56 1.77
C LEU A 59 8.59 -19.62 1.81
N PRO A 60 8.44 -20.66 2.64
CA PRO A 60 9.52 -21.63 2.87
C PRO A 60 9.84 -22.53 1.67
N ASP A 61 8.90 -22.70 0.75
CA ASP A 61 9.01 -23.62 -0.40
C ASP A 61 9.04 -22.92 -1.76
N ALA A 62 8.65 -21.64 -1.83
CA ALA A 62 8.62 -20.88 -3.07
C ALA A 62 8.59 -19.36 -2.76
N SER A 63 8.94 -18.53 -3.74
CA SER A 63 8.62 -17.11 -3.66
C SER A 63 7.11 -16.87 -3.83
N GLY A 64 6.51 -15.97 -3.04
CA GLY A 64 5.13 -15.54 -3.24
C GLY A 64 4.86 -15.02 -4.66
N ILE A 65 5.86 -14.42 -5.31
CA ILE A 65 5.77 -14.00 -6.72
C ILE A 65 5.61 -15.19 -7.65
N GLU A 66 6.31 -16.29 -7.41
CA GLU A 66 6.17 -17.53 -8.17
C GLU A 66 4.77 -18.13 -7.97
N VAL A 67 4.29 -18.16 -6.73
CA VAL A 67 2.91 -18.57 -6.39
C VAL A 67 1.90 -17.73 -7.18
N LEU A 68 2.06 -16.41 -7.17
CA LEU A 68 1.18 -15.50 -7.91
C LEU A 68 1.21 -15.76 -9.42
N ARG A 69 2.40 -15.95 -9.99
CA ARG A 69 2.59 -16.28 -11.42
C ARG A 69 1.81 -17.54 -11.80
N VAL A 70 1.94 -18.59 -11.00
CA VAL A 70 1.23 -19.87 -11.23
C VAL A 70 -0.28 -19.69 -11.05
N ALA A 71 -0.72 -19.00 -9.99
CA ALA A 71 -2.14 -18.74 -9.76
C ALA A 71 -2.77 -17.96 -10.94
N ARG A 72 -2.10 -16.91 -11.45
CA ARG A 72 -2.56 -16.15 -12.62
C ARG A 72 -2.63 -17.03 -13.87
N ALA A 73 -1.64 -17.88 -14.12
CA ALA A 73 -1.65 -18.81 -15.23
C ALA A 73 -2.78 -19.85 -15.16
N ARG A 74 -3.27 -20.17 -13.93
CA ARG A 74 -4.44 -21.02 -13.68
C ARG A 74 -5.78 -20.26 -13.66
N GLY A 75 -5.78 -18.96 -14.04
CA GLY A 75 -7.00 -18.16 -14.17
C GLY A 75 -7.47 -17.48 -12.87
N PHE A 76 -6.64 -17.39 -11.82
CA PHE A 76 -6.98 -16.61 -10.65
C PHE A 76 -7.01 -15.12 -10.99
N ALA A 77 -8.20 -14.48 -10.89
CA ALA A 77 -8.42 -13.08 -11.22
C ALA A 77 -8.62 -12.17 -9.98
N GLY A 78 -8.65 -12.74 -8.76
CA GLY A 78 -8.85 -11.98 -7.52
C GLY A 78 -7.72 -10.97 -7.24
N GLU A 79 -7.98 -10.02 -6.35
CA GLU A 79 -6.97 -9.03 -5.94
C GLU A 79 -5.87 -9.67 -5.08
N VAL A 80 -4.69 -9.07 -5.13
CA VAL A 80 -3.54 -9.52 -4.33
C VAL A 80 -2.89 -8.33 -3.65
N VAL A 81 -2.67 -8.48 -2.34
CA VAL A 81 -1.78 -7.62 -1.56
C VAL A 81 -0.49 -8.38 -1.32
N ALA A 82 0.60 -7.90 -1.86
CA ALA A 82 1.91 -8.45 -1.52
C ALA A 82 2.36 -7.91 -0.16
N VAL A 83 2.66 -8.83 0.74
CA VAL A 83 3.21 -8.54 2.07
C VAL A 83 4.70 -8.80 2.01
N THR A 84 5.54 -7.82 2.33
CA THR A 84 6.99 -7.93 2.10
C THR A 84 7.79 -7.23 3.18
N ALA A 85 9.02 -7.67 3.41
CA ALA A 85 10.00 -6.91 4.17
C ALA A 85 10.47 -5.68 3.37
N ALA A 86 10.65 -4.56 4.03
CA ALA A 86 10.72 -3.18 3.50
C ALA A 86 11.79 -2.86 2.42
N ARG A 87 12.54 -3.78 1.84
CA ARG A 87 13.78 -3.43 1.11
C ARG A 87 13.97 -4.09 -0.25
N ASP A 88 12.99 -4.82 -0.76
CA ASP A 88 13.14 -5.53 -2.03
C ASP A 88 12.38 -4.83 -3.16
N LEU A 89 13.02 -3.85 -3.78
CA LEU A 89 12.49 -3.14 -4.96
C LEU A 89 12.31 -4.06 -6.17
N GLU A 90 13.12 -5.10 -6.31
CA GLU A 90 13.02 -6.05 -7.42
C GLU A 90 11.76 -6.90 -7.27
N THR A 91 11.48 -7.38 -6.06
CA THR A 91 10.25 -8.10 -5.74
C THR A 91 9.00 -7.25 -5.99
N VAL A 92 9.01 -5.96 -5.58
CA VAL A 92 7.89 -5.04 -5.87
C VAL A 92 7.69 -4.86 -7.37
N ARG A 93 8.77 -4.72 -8.15
CA ARG A 93 8.68 -4.61 -9.62
C ARG A 93 8.13 -5.89 -10.26
N ALA A 94 8.63 -7.05 -9.82
CA ALA A 94 8.15 -8.35 -10.29
C ALA A 94 6.67 -8.55 -9.97
N ALA A 95 6.22 -8.23 -8.75
CA ALA A 95 4.82 -8.33 -8.36
C ALA A 95 3.91 -7.42 -9.23
N ARG A 96 4.37 -6.20 -9.55
CA ARG A 96 3.63 -5.29 -10.44
C ARG A 96 3.41 -5.86 -11.84
N SER A 97 4.37 -6.58 -12.41
CA SER A 97 4.23 -7.22 -13.74
C SER A 97 3.15 -8.31 -13.76
N PHE A 98 2.78 -8.88 -12.61
CA PHE A 98 1.67 -9.82 -12.43
C PHE A 98 0.37 -9.17 -11.93
N GLY A 99 0.26 -7.85 -12.03
CA GLY A 99 -0.95 -7.11 -11.70
C GLY A 99 -1.14 -6.81 -10.21
N VAL A 100 -0.12 -6.96 -9.37
CA VAL A 100 -0.19 -6.53 -7.97
C VAL A 100 -0.16 -5.01 -7.89
N ARG A 101 -1.21 -4.44 -7.33
CA ARG A 101 -1.36 -2.99 -7.13
C ARG A 101 -1.21 -2.55 -5.68
N HIS A 102 -1.32 -3.49 -4.74
CA HIS A 102 -1.33 -3.25 -3.31
C HIS A 102 -0.18 -3.95 -2.61
N TYR A 103 0.47 -3.21 -1.71
CA TYR A 103 1.62 -3.69 -0.96
C TYR A 103 1.48 -3.30 0.51
N LEU A 104 1.88 -4.22 1.40
CA LEU A 104 2.07 -3.97 2.83
C LEU A 104 3.51 -4.30 3.20
N VAL A 105 4.16 -3.37 3.88
CA VAL A 105 5.55 -3.53 4.32
C VAL A 105 5.56 -3.95 5.78
N LYS A 106 6.17 -5.08 6.09
CA LYS A 106 6.37 -5.58 7.46
C LYS A 106 7.43 -4.73 8.20
N PRO A 107 7.22 -4.41 9.49
CA PRO A 107 6.03 -4.63 10.28
C PRO A 107 4.92 -3.61 9.95
N PHE A 108 3.67 -4.05 9.90
CA PHE A 108 2.50 -3.21 9.68
C PHE A 108 1.52 -3.31 10.85
N GLY A 109 0.79 -2.22 11.09
CA GLY A 109 -0.24 -2.15 12.12
C GLY A 109 -1.66 -2.23 11.54
N LEU A 110 -2.64 -2.24 12.44
CA LEU A 110 -4.07 -2.28 12.11
C LEU A 110 -4.47 -1.17 11.12
N GLU A 111 -3.97 0.05 11.31
CA GLU A 111 -4.36 1.19 10.48
C GLU A 111 -3.86 1.04 9.03
N ALA A 112 -2.62 0.59 8.83
CA ALA A 112 -2.08 0.33 7.51
C ALA A 112 -2.85 -0.77 6.77
N MET A 113 -3.26 -1.82 7.49
CA MET A 113 -4.12 -2.87 6.94
C MET A 113 -5.50 -2.31 6.58
N ARG A 114 -6.14 -1.55 7.47
CA ARG A 114 -7.46 -0.95 7.25
C ARG A 114 -7.47 -0.06 6.02
N GLU A 115 -6.51 0.86 5.89
CA GLU A 115 -6.37 1.72 4.72
C GLU A 115 -6.24 0.92 3.42
N ARG A 116 -5.51 -0.19 3.47
CA ARG A 116 -5.32 -1.04 2.29
C ARG A 116 -6.61 -1.76 1.90
N LEU A 117 -7.31 -2.33 2.87
CA LEU A 117 -8.58 -3.02 2.64
C LEU A 117 -9.67 -2.07 2.12
N GLU A 118 -9.77 -0.85 2.67
CA GLU A 118 -10.69 0.17 2.18
C GLU A 118 -10.42 0.56 0.74
N ALA A 119 -9.15 0.72 0.37
CA ALA A 119 -8.76 1.03 -1.01
C ALA A 119 -9.17 -0.09 -1.98
N ILE A 120 -8.94 -1.35 -1.62
CA ILE A 120 -9.33 -2.51 -2.43
C ILE A 120 -10.85 -2.58 -2.58
N ARG A 121 -11.59 -2.39 -1.49
CA ARG A 121 -13.06 -2.39 -1.52
C ARG A 121 -13.61 -1.32 -2.45
N ALA A 122 -13.04 -0.11 -2.41
CA ALA A 122 -13.45 0.99 -3.30
C ALA A 122 -13.15 0.67 -4.77
N GLU A 123 -11.99 0.08 -5.07
CA GLU A 123 -11.61 -0.31 -6.43
C GLU A 123 -12.52 -1.42 -6.98
N LEU A 124 -12.84 -2.44 -6.17
CA LEU A 124 -13.77 -3.52 -6.57
C LEU A 124 -15.19 -3.01 -6.80
N ALA A 125 -15.70 -2.12 -5.93
CA ALA A 125 -17.01 -1.50 -6.11
C ALA A 125 -17.08 -0.64 -7.39
N GLN A 126 -16.01 0.08 -7.70
CA GLN A 126 -15.93 0.86 -8.93
C GLN A 126 -15.92 -0.04 -10.17
N ALA A 127 -15.18 -1.16 -10.14
CA ALA A 127 -15.13 -2.13 -11.23
C ALA A 127 -16.52 -2.77 -11.48
N GLU A 128 -17.26 -3.12 -10.42
CA GLU A 128 -18.64 -3.62 -10.53
C GLU A 128 -19.56 -2.58 -11.20
N THR A 129 -19.46 -1.31 -10.81
CA THR A 129 -20.28 -0.24 -11.38
C THR A 129 -20.01 -0.04 -12.88
N LEU A 130 -18.74 -0.11 -13.29
CA LEU A 130 -18.35 0.03 -14.69
C LEU A 130 -18.77 -1.18 -15.54
N SER A 131 -18.83 -2.39 -14.97
CA SER A 131 -19.25 -3.60 -15.67
C SER A 131 -20.75 -3.62 -16.00
N THR A 132 -21.57 -2.81 -15.32
CA THR A 132 -23.03 -2.73 -15.52
C THR A 132 -23.45 -1.66 -16.53
N HIS A 133 -22.53 -0.83 -17.03
CA HIS A 133 -22.80 0.19 -18.05
C HIS A 133 -22.23 -0.23 -19.41
N PRO A 134 -22.84 0.17 -20.53
CA PRO A 134 -22.23 -0.03 -21.85
C PRO A 134 -20.84 0.61 -21.86
N LEU A 135 -19.82 -0.16 -22.26
CA LEU A 135 -18.45 0.33 -22.40
C LEU A 135 -18.41 1.35 -23.55
N ASP A 136 -18.41 2.63 -23.24
CA ASP A 136 -18.01 3.67 -24.18
C ASP A 136 -16.47 3.87 -24.11
N GLN A 137 -15.92 4.57 -25.09
CA GLN A 137 -14.47 4.82 -25.15
C GLN A 137 -13.95 5.53 -23.88
N ARG A 138 -14.77 6.36 -23.24
CA ARG A 138 -14.40 7.06 -21.99
C ARG A 138 -14.29 6.11 -20.81
N ALA A 139 -15.16 5.10 -20.74
CA ALA A 139 -15.07 4.04 -19.72
C ALA A 139 -13.81 3.19 -19.92
N VAL A 140 -13.49 2.85 -21.18
CA VAL A 140 -12.24 2.14 -21.53
C VAL A 140 -11.01 2.98 -21.16
N ASP A 141 -10.99 4.25 -21.53
CA ASP A 141 -9.88 5.16 -21.22
C ASP A 141 -9.71 5.34 -19.70
N ALA A 142 -10.81 5.38 -18.94
CA ALA A 142 -10.77 5.43 -17.47
C ALA A 142 -10.22 4.14 -16.83
N MET A 143 -10.51 2.98 -17.43
CA MET A 143 -9.96 1.68 -17.00
C MET A 143 -8.47 1.52 -17.33
N LEU A 144 -8.04 2.07 -18.47
CA LEU A 144 -6.66 1.97 -18.94
C LEU A 144 -5.74 3.07 -18.39
N GLN A 145 -6.32 4.13 -17.82
CA GLN A 145 -5.50 5.13 -17.13
C GLN A 145 -4.77 4.45 -15.95
N PRO A 146 -3.43 4.51 -15.90
CA PRO A 146 -2.71 4.09 -14.71
C PRO A 146 -3.32 4.79 -13.51
N SER A 147 -3.47 4.07 -12.40
CA SER A 147 -3.97 4.63 -11.13
C SER A 147 -2.94 5.59 -10.49
N ASP A 148 -2.26 6.38 -11.33
CA ASP A 148 -1.34 7.45 -10.97
C ASP A 148 -2.06 8.76 -10.58
N ARG A 149 -3.39 8.71 -10.36
CA ARG A 149 -3.99 9.80 -9.61
C ARG A 149 -3.32 9.80 -8.24
N PRO A 150 -2.67 10.92 -7.86
CA PRO A 150 -2.21 11.03 -6.48
C PRO A 150 -3.42 10.73 -5.59
N ARG A 151 -3.38 9.56 -4.92
CA ARG A 151 -4.43 9.18 -3.98
C ARG A 151 -4.69 10.38 -3.08
N GLN A 152 -5.92 10.88 -3.07
CA GLN A 152 -6.33 11.74 -1.97
C GLN A 152 -5.97 10.99 -0.68
N PRO A 153 -5.19 11.61 0.20
CA PRO A 153 -4.80 10.96 1.43
C PRO A 153 -6.05 10.55 2.19
N ALA A 154 -6.08 9.31 2.73
CA ALA A 154 -7.06 8.92 3.74
C ALA A 154 -7.12 9.99 4.83
N ALA A 155 -8.27 10.17 5.50
CA ALA A 155 -8.50 11.26 6.46
C ALA A 155 -7.36 11.41 7.50
N GLY A 156 -6.72 10.31 7.93
CA GLY A 156 -5.54 10.35 8.79
C GLY A 156 -4.28 10.90 8.11
N SER A 157 -4.14 10.71 6.80
CA SER A 157 -3.05 11.27 5.99
C SER A 157 -3.20 12.80 5.79
N GLN A 158 -4.43 13.31 5.73
CA GLN A 158 -4.68 14.74 5.64
C GLN A 158 -4.38 15.43 6.97
N LEU A 159 -4.83 14.86 8.10
CA LEU A 159 -4.52 15.38 9.43
C LEU A 159 -3.01 15.41 9.68
N THR A 160 -2.28 14.38 9.28
CA THR A 160 -0.81 14.32 9.37
C THR A 160 -0.16 15.35 8.44
N LEU A 161 -0.68 15.57 7.23
CA LEU A 161 -0.20 16.60 6.31
C LEU A 161 -0.36 17.99 6.91
N ASP A 162 -1.51 18.27 7.54
CA ASP A 162 -1.77 19.55 8.19
C ASP A 162 -0.90 19.75 9.45
N THR A 163 -0.61 18.67 10.18
CA THR A 163 0.35 18.70 11.30
C THR A 163 1.77 19.03 10.81
N VAL A 164 2.23 18.40 9.72
CA VAL A 164 3.54 18.71 9.13
C VAL A 164 3.57 20.16 8.61
N ALA A 165 2.49 20.63 8.00
CA ALA A 165 2.37 22.02 7.54
C ALA A 165 2.39 23.01 8.69
N GLY A 166 1.69 22.71 9.79
CA GLY A 166 1.72 23.50 11.02
C GLY A 166 3.12 23.63 11.59
N LEU A 167 3.84 22.50 11.73
CA LEU A 167 5.23 22.50 12.18
C LEU A 167 6.13 23.38 11.28
N LEU A 168 5.93 23.30 9.95
CA LEU A 168 6.70 24.12 9.01
C LEU A 168 6.42 25.62 9.21
N ALA A 169 5.19 25.99 9.56
CA ALA A 169 4.79 27.38 9.78
C ALA A 169 5.36 27.96 11.10
N GLU A 170 5.58 27.09 12.10
CA GLU A 170 6.12 27.48 13.42
C GLU A 170 7.65 27.61 13.43
N VAL A 171 8.33 27.05 12.42
CA VAL A 171 9.80 27.07 12.37
C VAL A 171 10.29 28.28 11.58
N ASP A 172 11.09 29.10 12.25
CA ASP A 172 11.83 30.17 11.57
C ASP A 172 12.96 29.57 10.70
N GLY A 173 12.78 29.65 9.37
CA GLY A 173 13.77 29.19 8.41
C GLY A 173 13.37 27.88 7.69
N SER A 174 14.20 26.87 7.74
CA SER A 174 14.01 25.60 7.01
C SER A 174 14.34 24.40 7.85
N VAL A 175 13.64 23.28 7.62
CA VAL A 175 13.85 22.00 8.32
C VAL A 175 14.15 20.88 7.33
N SER A 176 14.87 19.86 7.80
CA SER A 176 15.09 18.62 7.07
C SER A 176 13.99 17.60 7.39
N ALA A 177 13.85 16.58 6.54
CA ALA A 177 12.94 15.48 6.80
C ALA A 177 13.29 14.67 8.08
N ALA A 178 14.57 14.68 8.49
CA ALA A 178 15.00 14.05 9.73
C ALA A 178 14.48 14.82 10.95
N GLU A 179 14.67 16.14 10.98
CA GLU A 179 14.19 17.02 12.06
C GLU A 179 12.66 16.99 12.20
N VAL A 180 11.91 16.94 11.08
CA VAL A 180 10.45 16.79 11.12
C VAL A 180 10.06 15.42 11.66
N GLY A 181 10.76 14.37 11.23
CA GLY A 181 10.53 13.00 11.72
C GLY A 181 10.71 12.89 13.23
N GLU A 182 11.79 13.46 13.76
CA GLU A 182 12.09 13.47 15.19
C GLU A 182 11.02 14.22 16.00
N ARG A 183 10.63 15.42 15.56
CA ARG A 183 9.64 16.27 16.28
C ARG A 183 8.24 15.68 16.28
N LEU A 184 7.83 14.99 15.22
CA LEU A 184 6.48 14.43 15.07
C LEU A 184 6.42 12.92 15.34
N GLY A 185 7.51 12.30 15.81
CA GLY A 185 7.55 10.86 16.11
C GLY A 185 7.32 9.97 14.89
N MET A 186 7.71 10.42 13.69
CA MET A 186 7.56 9.65 12.46
C MET A 186 8.90 9.34 11.80
N SER A 187 8.93 8.35 10.90
CA SER A 187 10.16 8.03 10.17
C SER A 187 10.57 9.19 9.25
N ARG A 188 11.88 9.37 9.04
CA ARG A 188 12.44 10.33 8.07
C ARG A 188 11.82 10.17 6.68
N VAL A 189 11.53 8.93 6.26
CA VAL A 189 10.93 8.62 4.96
C VAL A 189 9.50 9.13 4.89
N SER A 190 8.70 8.94 5.96
CA SER A 190 7.34 9.45 6.05
C SER A 190 7.32 10.97 6.08
N ALA A 191 8.16 11.60 6.91
CA ALA A 191 8.29 13.04 6.97
C ALA A 191 8.64 13.64 5.60
N ARG A 192 9.60 13.04 4.88
CA ARG A 192 9.98 13.47 3.54
C ARG A 192 8.81 13.41 2.56
N ARG A 193 8.02 12.34 2.57
CA ARG A 193 6.85 12.19 1.69
C ARG A 193 5.82 13.30 1.90
N TYR A 194 5.53 13.67 3.17
CA TYR A 194 4.61 14.77 3.46
C TYR A 194 5.18 16.14 3.06
N LEU A 195 6.47 16.36 3.29
CA LEU A 195 7.15 17.60 2.88
C LEU A 195 7.16 17.76 1.35
N GLU A 196 7.47 16.70 0.60
CA GLU A 196 7.42 16.70 -0.87
C GLU A 196 5.98 16.95 -1.37
N ARG A 197 4.97 16.43 -0.66
CA ARG A 197 3.57 16.71 -0.97
C ARG A 197 3.23 18.19 -0.77
N LEU A 198 3.64 18.79 0.33
CA LEU A 198 3.45 20.23 0.58
C LEU A 198 4.14 21.09 -0.49
N VAL A 199 5.26 20.65 -1.04
CA VAL A 199 5.93 21.33 -2.16
C VAL A 199 5.09 21.24 -3.43
N VAL A 200 4.55 20.06 -3.76
CA VAL A 200 3.64 19.86 -4.91
C VAL A 200 2.38 20.71 -4.77
N ASP A 201 1.80 20.77 -3.56
CA ASP A 201 0.61 21.58 -3.25
C ASP A 201 0.91 23.09 -3.19
N GLY A 202 2.17 23.52 -3.43
CA GLY A 202 2.59 24.92 -3.41
C GLY A 202 2.64 25.56 -2.01
N ARG A 203 2.51 24.77 -0.94
CA ARG A 203 2.51 25.21 0.48
C ARG A 203 3.91 25.25 1.09
N ALA A 204 4.89 24.58 0.48
CA ALA A 204 6.30 24.58 0.90
C ALA A 204 7.24 24.81 -0.27
N ALA A 205 8.46 25.26 0.04
CA ALA A 205 9.60 25.34 -0.87
C ALA A 205 10.68 24.35 -0.40
N VAL A 206 11.46 23.80 -1.36
CA VAL A 206 12.60 22.93 -1.08
C VAL A 206 13.87 23.51 -1.70
N ALA A 207 14.96 23.49 -0.94
CA ALA A 207 16.29 23.90 -1.41
C ALA A 207 17.35 22.92 -0.91
N PRO A 208 18.38 22.61 -1.73
CA PRO A 208 19.52 21.84 -1.29
C PRO A 208 20.42 22.68 -0.38
N ARG A 209 20.85 22.13 0.76
CA ARG A 209 21.90 22.70 1.61
C ARG A 209 23.18 21.94 1.40
N TYR A 210 24.20 22.64 0.96
CA TYR A 210 25.56 22.13 0.80
C TYR A 210 26.35 22.44 2.08
N GLY A 211 26.86 21.44 2.78
CA GLY A 211 27.60 21.67 4.02
C GLY A 211 28.24 20.40 4.56
N GLY A 212 29.23 19.84 3.84
CA GLY A 212 29.98 18.65 4.26
C GLY A 212 30.35 17.73 3.09
N THR A 213 31.20 16.74 3.35
CA THR A 213 31.51 15.63 2.44
C THR A 213 30.30 14.68 2.39
N GLY A 214 29.41 14.84 1.36
CA GLY A 214 28.25 13.97 1.19
C GLY A 214 27.22 14.54 0.22
N ARG A 215 26.11 13.78 0.04
CA ARG A 215 24.99 14.21 -0.80
C ARG A 215 24.29 15.43 -0.15
N PRO A 216 23.93 16.48 -0.90
CA PRO A 216 23.24 17.66 -0.36
C PRO A 216 21.99 17.28 0.44
N GLU A 217 21.80 17.90 1.61
CA GLU A 217 20.60 17.74 2.41
C GLU A 217 19.49 18.63 1.87
N LEU A 218 18.30 18.06 1.65
CA LEU A 218 17.12 18.83 1.27
C LEU A 218 16.50 19.49 2.50
N ARG A 219 16.31 20.81 2.43
CA ARG A 219 15.67 21.63 3.46
C ARG A 219 14.37 22.20 2.93
N TYR A 220 13.35 22.20 3.77
CA TYR A 220 11.99 22.62 3.44
C TYR A 220 11.60 23.82 4.29
N SER A 221 10.94 24.79 3.68
CA SER A 221 10.45 26.02 4.33
C SER A 221 9.04 26.35 3.86
N VAL A 222 8.30 27.12 4.63
CA VAL A 222 6.99 27.65 4.19
C VAL A 222 7.19 28.50 2.93
N ARG A 223 6.33 28.32 1.95
CA ARG A 223 6.26 29.22 0.81
C ARG A 223 5.39 30.43 1.21
N ARG A 224 6.02 31.58 1.42
CA ARG A 224 5.33 32.87 1.63
C ARG A 224 4.78 33.43 0.32
#